data_40f038131637be85e34aac083a335b44
#
_entry.id   40f038131637be85e34aac083a335b44
#
_cell.length_a   1.000
_cell.length_b   1.000
_cell.length_c   1.000
_cell.angle_alpha   90.00
_cell.angle_beta   90.00
_cell.angle_gamma   90.00
#
_symmetry.space_group_name_H-M   'P 1'
#
loop_
_entity.id
_entity.type
_entity.pdbx_description
1 polymer ?
#
loop_
_entity_poly.entity_id
_entity_poly.type
_entity_poly.pdbx_seq_one_letter_code
_entity_poly.pdbx_strand_id
1 'polypeptide(L)'
;MAYLKNTSDNAQQMEKQLLRTSEYILLRGKHGDGYGGLLQEVNICAASKITGQAITDLYTSLPKVYRQNAVFLMNTVTMNKLRCALGADAHDWITGRRDSSLLLMDKPVMLCNAMPFIRNVPILFGDFSKVSIKDCGRDELQQEPCNGSSDRLLCTMTGYLNCVLEDKQAIWGLKII
;
A
#
# COMPACT_ATOMS: atom_id res chain seq x y z
N MET A 1 -19.21 -31.17 19.46
CA MET A 1 -17.84 -30.65 19.70
C MET A 1 -17.10 -30.16 18.44
N ALA A 2 -17.72 -30.13 17.27
CA ALA A 2 -17.10 -29.66 16.01
C ALA A 2 -17.29 -28.14 15.74
N TYR A 3 -18.15 -27.46 16.47
CA TYR A 3 -18.50 -26.04 16.23
C TYR A 3 -17.52 -25.02 16.83
N LEU A 4 -16.70 -25.39 17.80
CA LEU A 4 -15.75 -24.48 18.45
C LEU A 4 -14.43 -24.27 17.71
N LYS A 5 -14.08 -25.13 16.75
CA LYS A 5 -12.87 -24.93 15.91
C LYS A 5 -13.03 -23.84 14.85
N ASN A 6 -14.26 -23.55 14.41
CA ASN A 6 -14.52 -22.55 13.37
C ASN A 6 -14.50 -21.09 13.86
N THR A 7 -14.64 -20.83 15.14
CA THR A 7 -14.72 -19.45 15.65
C THR A 7 -13.35 -18.76 15.70
N SER A 8 -12.29 -19.47 16.09
CA SER A 8 -10.93 -18.93 16.10
C SER A 8 -10.38 -18.71 14.69
N ASP A 9 -10.66 -19.64 13.77
CA ASP A 9 -10.23 -19.52 12.38
C ASP A 9 -10.96 -18.36 11.66
N ASN A 10 -12.25 -18.17 11.96
CA ASN A 10 -13.04 -17.08 11.42
C ASN A 10 -12.55 -15.71 11.97
N ALA A 11 -12.22 -15.62 13.26
CA ALA A 11 -11.69 -14.39 13.85
C ALA A 11 -10.33 -14.01 13.23
N GLN A 12 -9.41 -14.96 13.07
CA GLN A 12 -8.12 -14.73 12.40
C GLN A 12 -8.29 -14.33 10.93
N GLN A 13 -9.27 -14.91 10.24
CA GLN A 13 -9.55 -14.59 8.85
C GLN A 13 -10.15 -13.19 8.72
N MET A 14 -11.01 -12.79 9.64
CA MET A 14 -11.56 -11.42 9.72
C MET A 14 -10.46 -10.40 10.05
N GLU A 15 -9.56 -10.70 10.97
CA GLU A 15 -8.44 -9.84 11.30
C GLU A 15 -7.53 -9.60 10.09
N LYS A 16 -7.21 -10.65 9.33
CA LYS A 16 -6.45 -10.51 8.07
C LYS A 16 -7.19 -9.66 7.02
N GLN A 17 -8.50 -9.79 6.94
CA GLN A 17 -9.30 -8.95 6.04
C GLN A 17 -9.33 -7.50 6.50
N LEU A 18 -9.44 -7.25 7.79
CA LEU A 18 -9.40 -5.90 8.36
C LEU A 18 -8.05 -5.23 8.07
N LEU A 19 -6.93 -5.92 8.27
CA LEU A 19 -5.61 -5.41 7.95
C LEU A 19 -5.48 -5.03 6.47
N ARG A 20 -5.94 -5.87 5.55
CA ARG A 20 -5.94 -5.56 4.10
C ARG A 20 -6.82 -4.36 3.77
N THR A 21 -7.98 -4.25 4.42
CA THR A 21 -8.89 -3.12 4.24
C THR A 21 -8.27 -1.84 4.78
N SER A 22 -7.57 -1.92 5.92
CA SER A 22 -6.83 -0.81 6.51
C SER A 22 -5.74 -0.27 5.59
N GLU A 23 -4.91 -1.15 5.01
CA GLU A 23 -3.90 -0.76 4.01
C GLU A 23 -4.55 -0.04 2.82
N TYR A 24 -5.68 -0.55 2.34
CA TYR A 24 -6.41 0.05 1.22
C TYR A 24 -6.94 1.44 1.56
N ILE A 25 -7.55 1.60 2.75
CA ILE A 25 -8.08 2.88 3.22
C ILE A 25 -6.96 3.90 3.45
N LEU A 26 -5.86 3.49 4.10
CA LEU A 26 -4.71 4.37 4.35
C LEU A 26 -4.10 4.90 3.04
N LEU A 27 -4.00 4.07 2.02
CA LEU A 27 -3.42 4.46 0.74
C LEU A 27 -4.40 5.23 -0.14
N ARG A 28 -5.63 4.75 -0.30
CA ARG A 28 -6.58 5.28 -1.28
C ARG A 28 -7.67 6.17 -0.71
N GLY A 29 -7.85 6.15 0.60
CA GLY A 29 -8.97 6.80 1.27
C GLY A 29 -10.26 6.01 1.19
N LYS A 30 -11.31 6.55 1.80
CA LYS A 30 -12.67 6.00 1.78
C LYS A 30 -13.60 6.99 1.13
N HIS A 31 -14.40 6.54 0.18
CA HIS A 31 -15.43 7.36 -0.45
C HIS A 31 -16.46 7.81 0.57
N GLY A 32 -16.68 9.13 0.67
CA GLY A 32 -17.73 9.73 1.49
C GLY A 32 -17.29 10.32 2.83
N ASP A 33 -16.15 9.93 3.38
CA ASP A 33 -15.72 10.38 4.72
C ASP A 33 -14.72 11.55 4.70
N GLY A 34 -14.46 12.15 3.52
CA GLY A 34 -13.54 13.28 3.36
C GLY A 34 -12.05 12.92 3.50
N TYR A 35 -11.71 11.66 3.80
CA TYR A 35 -10.33 11.18 3.85
C TYR A 35 -9.87 10.69 2.47
N GLY A 36 -8.93 11.41 1.87
CA GLY A 36 -8.44 11.13 0.51
C GLY A 36 -7.40 10.02 0.42
N GLY A 37 -6.86 9.55 1.53
CA GLY A 37 -5.74 8.61 1.58
C GLY A 37 -4.40 9.22 1.15
N LEU A 38 -3.32 8.51 1.46
CA LEU A 38 -1.95 8.97 1.21
C LEU A 38 -1.70 9.32 -0.26
N LEU A 39 -2.30 8.59 -1.21
CA LEU A 39 -2.13 8.82 -2.65
C LEU A 39 -2.64 10.18 -3.15
N GLN A 40 -3.51 10.86 -2.40
CA GLN A 40 -3.98 12.21 -2.72
C GLN A 40 -3.15 13.32 -2.08
N GLU A 41 -2.39 12.98 -1.04
CA GLU A 41 -1.56 13.93 -0.28
C GLU A 41 -0.16 14.12 -0.86
N VAL A 42 0.34 13.12 -1.64
CA VAL A 42 1.71 13.11 -2.16
C VAL A 42 1.89 14.02 -3.37
N ASN A 43 3.10 14.52 -3.57
CA ASN A 43 3.50 15.21 -4.79
C ASN A 43 3.53 14.23 -5.99
N ILE A 44 3.24 14.75 -7.18
CA ILE A 44 3.08 13.92 -8.38
C ILE A 44 4.17 14.24 -9.41
N CYS A 45 4.84 13.19 -9.87
CA CYS A 45 5.62 13.15 -11.09
C CYS A 45 4.80 12.47 -12.18
N ALA A 46 4.52 13.14 -13.30
CA ALA A 46 3.66 12.62 -14.36
C ALA A 46 4.48 11.97 -15.48
N ALA A 47 4.03 10.82 -15.97
CA ALA A 47 4.62 10.15 -17.12
C ALA A 47 3.52 9.48 -17.99
N SER A 48 3.80 9.27 -19.27
CA SER A 48 2.87 8.56 -20.18
C SER A 48 2.95 7.03 -20.02
N LYS A 49 4.08 6.52 -19.56
CA LYS A 49 4.34 5.08 -19.40
C LYS A 49 5.31 4.83 -18.26
N ILE A 50 5.29 3.62 -17.72
CA ILE A 50 6.29 3.14 -16.77
C ILE A 50 7.56 2.78 -17.57
N THR A 51 8.62 3.59 -17.44
CA THR A 51 9.92 3.42 -18.10
C THR A 51 11.05 3.67 -17.09
N GLY A 52 12.28 3.28 -17.45
CA GLY A 52 13.47 3.60 -16.64
C GLY A 52 13.62 5.12 -16.46
N GLN A 53 13.38 5.93 -17.51
CA GLN A 53 13.42 7.39 -17.42
C GLN A 53 12.41 7.93 -16.39
N ALA A 54 11.15 7.44 -16.42
CA ALA A 54 10.14 7.86 -15.47
C ALA A 54 10.52 7.52 -14.00
N ILE A 55 11.21 6.41 -13.78
CA ILE A 55 11.74 6.05 -12.45
C ILE A 55 12.90 6.99 -12.05
N THR A 56 13.79 7.34 -12.98
CA THR A 56 14.87 8.29 -12.74
C THR A 56 14.31 9.67 -12.40
N ASP A 57 13.30 10.12 -13.13
CA ASP A 57 12.64 11.42 -12.88
C ASP A 57 11.97 11.42 -11.51
N LEU A 58 11.28 10.33 -11.13
CA LEU A 58 10.70 10.16 -9.81
C LEU A 58 11.79 10.19 -8.71
N TYR A 59 12.89 9.48 -8.92
CA TYR A 59 14.03 9.44 -7.99
C TYR A 59 14.65 10.83 -7.80
N THR A 60 14.83 11.58 -8.88
CA THR A 60 15.44 12.91 -8.84
C THR A 60 14.50 13.98 -8.26
N SER A 61 13.19 13.81 -8.39
CA SER A 61 12.19 14.71 -7.81
C SER A 61 12.20 14.70 -6.28
N LEU A 62 12.62 13.59 -5.65
CA LEU A 62 12.73 13.50 -4.20
C LEU A 62 13.94 14.31 -3.70
N PRO A 63 13.79 15.24 -2.74
CA PRO A 63 14.90 15.96 -2.13
C PRO A 63 15.94 15.03 -1.50
N LYS A 64 17.22 15.40 -1.60
CA LYS A 64 18.35 14.56 -1.14
C LYS A 64 18.24 14.14 0.33
N VAL A 65 17.66 15.00 1.18
CA VAL A 65 17.47 14.74 2.61
C VAL A 65 16.65 13.46 2.86
N TYR A 66 15.61 13.22 2.06
CA TYR A 66 14.72 12.05 2.21
C TYR A 66 15.21 10.80 1.49
N ARG A 67 16.18 10.94 0.54
CA ARG A 67 16.68 9.79 -0.25
C ARG A 67 17.39 8.74 0.58
N GLN A 68 17.95 9.09 1.74
CA GLN A 68 18.69 8.15 2.56
C GLN A 68 17.78 7.00 3.03
N ASN A 69 16.59 7.32 3.54
CA ASN A 69 15.61 6.37 4.08
C ASN A 69 14.50 6.05 3.08
N ALA A 70 14.63 6.49 1.83
CA ALA A 70 13.57 6.34 0.85
C ALA A 70 13.39 4.87 0.41
N VAL A 71 12.13 4.52 0.22
CA VAL A 71 11.66 3.19 -0.19
C VAL A 71 10.72 3.35 -1.38
N PHE A 72 10.79 2.43 -2.34
CA PHE A 72 9.77 2.31 -3.38
C PHE A 72 8.60 1.48 -2.86
N LEU A 73 7.38 1.97 -3.04
CA LEU A 73 6.15 1.24 -2.73
C LEU A 73 5.33 1.07 -4.00
N MET A 74 5.03 -0.17 -4.36
CA MET A 74 4.27 -0.49 -5.56
C MET A 74 3.56 -1.83 -5.46
N ASN A 75 2.65 -2.10 -6.40
CA ASN A 75 2.01 -3.40 -6.54
C ASN A 75 2.92 -4.38 -7.30
N THR A 76 2.78 -5.69 -7.02
CA THR A 76 3.52 -6.75 -7.74
C THR A 76 3.31 -6.69 -9.26
N VAL A 77 2.09 -6.37 -9.72
CA VAL A 77 1.80 -6.22 -11.15
C VAL A 77 2.58 -5.04 -11.77
N THR A 78 2.68 -3.93 -11.04
CA THR A 78 3.48 -2.76 -11.45
C THR A 78 4.96 -3.12 -11.54
N MET A 79 5.47 -3.86 -10.54
CA MET A 79 6.87 -4.32 -10.53
C MET A 79 7.19 -5.21 -11.75
N ASN A 80 6.30 -6.14 -12.09
CA ASN A 80 6.48 -7.00 -13.26
C ASN A 80 6.43 -6.19 -14.57
N LYS A 81 5.55 -5.19 -14.67
CA LYS A 81 5.51 -4.29 -15.82
C LYS A 81 6.77 -3.46 -15.95
N LEU A 82 7.32 -2.97 -14.83
CA LEU A 82 8.60 -2.27 -14.83
C LEU A 82 9.73 -3.18 -15.34
N ARG A 83 9.80 -4.43 -14.88
CA ARG A 83 10.78 -5.40 -15.38
C ARG A 83 10.67 -5.61 -16.88
N CYS A 84 9.45 -5.79 -17.39
CA CYS A 84 9.21 -5.92 -18.83
C CYS A 84 9.62 -4.65 -19.60
N ALA A 85 9.36 -3.47 -19.05
CA ALA A 85 9.70 -2.19 -19.67
C ALA A 85 11.22 -1.92 -19.70
N LEU A 86 11.96 -2.40 -18.71
CA LEU A 86 13.41 -2.31 -18.64
C LEU A 86 14.10 -3.35 -19.55
N GLY A 87 13.44 -4.46 -19.88
CA GLY A 87 13.96 -5.48 -20.78
C GLY A 87 15.29 -6.09 -20.29
N ALA A 88 16.33 -6.05 -21.12
CA ALA A 88 17.66 -6.58 -20.81
C ALA A 88 18.34 -5.83 -19.65
N ASP A 89 18.08 -4.54 -19.50
CA ASP A 89 18.69 -3.69 -18.48
C ASP A 89 18.06 -3.90 -17.08
N ALA A 90 17.02 -4.75 -16.98
CA ALA A 90 16.33 -4.98 -15.71
C ALA A 90 17.25 -5.47 -14.59
N HIS A 91 18.32 -6.21 -14.91
CA HIS A 91 19.30 -6.69 -13.93
C HIS A 91 20.14 -5.58 -13.29
N ASP A 92 20.43 -4.52 -14.04
CA ASP A 92 21.20 -3.38 -13.54
C ASP A 92 20.35 -2.47 -12.64
N TRP A 93 19.05 -2.44 -12.89
CA TRP A 93 18.11 -1.60 -12.15
C TRP A 93 17.50 -2.30 -10.93
N ILE A 94 17.25 -3.60 -11.05
CA ILE A 94 16.53 -4.40 -10.06
C ILE A 94 17.44 -5.51 -9.58
N THR A 95 17.95 -5.37 -8.37
CA THR A 95 18.81 -6.37 -7.75
C THR A 95 18.05 -7.08 -6.62
N GLY A 96 18.27 -8.38 -6.49
CA GLY A 96 17.77 -9.17 -5.36
C GLY A 96 18.89 -9.38 -4.33
N ARG A 97 18.59 -9.16 -3.05
CA ARG A 97 19.49 -9.55 -1.97
C ARG A 97 19.27 -11.00 -1.55
N ARG A 98 20.24 -11.59 -0.83
CA ARG A 98 20.15 -12.96 -0.29
C ARG A 98 19.02 -13.15 0.69
N ASP A 99 18.55 -12.06 1.33
CA ASP A 99 17.41 -12.01 2.26
C ASP A 99 16.05 -11.89 1.58
N SER A 100 16.00 -12.13 0.26
CA SER A 100 14.80 -11.98 -0.59
C SER A 100 14.28 -10.54 -0.72
N SER A 101 15.01 -9.54 -0.24
CA SER A 101 14.65 -8.14 -0.46
C SER A 101 14.96 -7.71 -1.91
N LEU A 102 14.04 -6.96 -2.50
CA LEU A 102 14.22 -6.37 -3.82
C LEU A 102 14.74 -4.94 -3.68
N LEU A 103 15.71 -4.59 -4.51
CA LEU A 103 16.21 -3.22 -4.62
C LEU A 103 15.93 -2.70 -6.02
N LEU A 104 15.55 -1.44 -6.11
CA LEU A 104 15.45 -0.67 -7.36
C LEU A 104 16.33 0.58 -7.20
N MET A 105 17.34 0.72 -8.06
CA MET A 105 18.35 1.79 -7.94
C MET A 105 18.97 1.86 -6.53
N ASP A 106 19.36 0.70 -5.98
CA ASP A 106 19.89 0.53 -4.62
C ASP A 106 18.94 0.93 -3.47
N LYS A 107 17.67 1.18 -3.75
CA LYS A 107 16.65 1.48 -2.75
C LYS A 107 15.69 0.30 -2.56
N PRO A 108 15.28 0.03 -1.31
CA PRO A 108 14.35 -1.06 -1.03
C PRO A 108 13.04 -0.90 -1.79
N VAL A 109 12.47 -2.03 -2.23
CA VAL A 109 11.13 -2.09 -2.82
C VAL A 109 10.21 -2.85 -1.89
N MET A 110 9.14 -2.19 -1.46
CA MET A 110 8.04 -2.81 -0.73
C MET A 110 6.89 -3.09 -1.68
N LEU A 111 6.43 -4.34 -1.68
CA LEU A 111 5.31 -4.76 -2.50
C LEU A 111 4.02 -4.72 -1.67
N CYS A 112 3.06 -3.90 -2.07
CA CYS A 112 1.76 -3.76 -1.42
C CYS A 112 0.64 -3.94 -2.43
N ASN A 113 -0.25 -4.90 -2.16
CA ASN A 113 -1.38 -5.18 -3.05
C ASN A 113 -2.47 -4.10 -3.03
N ALA A 114 -2.50 -3.25 -2.01
CA ALA A 114 -3.42 -2.12 -1.94
C ALA A 114 -3.04 -0.98 -2.89
N MET A 115 -1.78 -0.94 -3.38
CA MET A 115 -1.35 0.04 -4.39
C MET A 115 -2.07 -0.16 -5.72
N PRO A 116 -2.45 0.92 -6.42
CA PRO A 116 -2.99 0.84 -7.78
C PRO A 116 -1.93 0.28 -8.75
N PHE A 117 -2.37 -0.38 -9.82
CA PHE A 117 -1.42 -1.10 -10.69
C PHE A 117 -1.29 -0.55 -12.11
N ILE A 118 -2.09 0.38 -12.61
CA ILE A 118 -1.95 0.87 -14.00
C ILE A 118 -2.33 2.34 -14.14
N ARG A 119 -3.42 2.77 -13.53
CA ARG A 119 -3.92 4.14 -13.59
C ARG A 119 -3.78 4.80 -12.23
N ASN A 120 -3.81 6.11 -12.19
CA ASN A 120 -3.52 6.92 -11.01
C ASN A 120 -2.03 6.92 -10.65
N VAL A 121 -1.67 6.58 -9.41
CA VAL A 121 -0.30 6.63 -8.88
C VAL A 121 0.18 5.21 -8.56
N PRO A 122 0.71 4.44 -9.54
CA PRO A 122 1.11 3.04 -9.35
C PRO A 122 2.39 2.87 -8.54
N ILE A 123 3.21 3.90 -8.39
CA ILE A 123 4.50 3.85 -7.69
C ILE A 123 4.59 5.07 -6.76
N LEU A 124 4.94 4.83 -5.50
CA LEU A 124 5.38 5.86 -4.56
C LEU A 124 6.88 5.66 -4.29
N PHE A 125 7.59 6.77 -4.10
CA PHE A 125 8.98 6.79 -3.69
C PHE A 125 9.20 7.88 -2.65
N GLY A 126 9.74 7.54 -1.49
CA GLY A 126 10.00 8.51 -0.45
C GLY A 126 10.29 7.91 0.92
N ASP A 127 10.43 8.79 1.90
CA ASP A 127 10.67 8.47 3.29
C ASP A 127 9.33 8.34 4.04
N PHE A 128 8.89 7.10 4.23
CA PHE A 128 7.63 6.78 4.91
C PHE A 128 7.70 6.97 6.43
N SER A 129 8.87 7.29 7.01
CA SER A 129 8.96 7.68 8.42
C SER A 129 8.25 9.00 8.72
N LYS A 130 7.92 9.78 7.66
CA LYS A 130 7.15 11.03 7.73
C LYS A 130 5.64 10.83 7.60
N VAL A 131 5.19 9.59 7.64
CA VAL A 131 3.77 9.22 7.66
C VAL A 131 3.38 8.84 9.07
N SER A 132 2.53 9.66 9.69
CA SER A 132 1.95 9.35 11.00
C SER A 132 0.63 8.64 10.82
N ILE A 133 0.51 7.43 11.40
CA ILE A 133 -0.73 6.66 11.41
C ILE A 133 -1.30 6.71 12.83
N LYS A 134 -2.52 7.22 12.96
CA LYS A 134 -3.27 7.17 14.20
C LYS A 134 -4.26 6.01 14.13
N ASP A 135 -4.00 4.99 14.92
CA ASP A 135 -4.91 3.88 15.17
C ASP A 135 -5.70 4.21 16.44
N CYS A 136 -7.00 4.45 16.31
CA CYS A 136 -7.88 4.76 17.45
C CYS A 136 -8.44 3.49 18.11
N GLY A 137 -7.91 2.33 17.75
CA GLY A 137 -8.35 1.04 18.25
C GLY A 137 -9.37 0.35 17.36
N ARG A 138 -9.72 -0.84 17.76
CA ARG A 138 -10.70 -1.70 17.08
C ARG A 138 -11.80 -2.04 18.07
N ASP A 139 -13.04 -2.00 17.59
CA ASP A 139 -14.15 -2.52 18.35
C ASP A 139 -14.02 -4.04 18.48
N GLU A 140 -14.57 -4.59 19.56
CA GLU A 140 -14.67 -6.03 19.73
C GLU A 140 -15.52 -6.63 18.60
N LEU A 141 -15.24 -7.92 18.31
CA LEU A 141 -16.00 -8.68 17.34
C LEU A 141 -17.46 -8.80 17.81
N GLN A 142 -18.36 -8.13 17.13
CA GLN A 142 -19.80 -8.25 17.36
C GLN A 142 -20.34 -9.43 16.54
N GLN A 143 -21.11 -10.30 17.19
CA GLN A 143 -21.76 -11.45 16.57
C GLN A 143 -23.27 -11.35 16.78
N GLU A 144 -24.00 -11.26 15.67
CA GLU A 144 -25.47 -11.19 15.70
C GLU A 144 -26.05 -12.33 14.84
N PRO A 145 -27.15 -12.94 15.27
CA PRO A 145 -27.87 -13.90 14.41
C PRO A 145 -28.39 -13.21 13.17
N CYS A 146 -28.18 -13.81 12.00
CA CYS A 146 -28.77 -13.31 10.76
C CYS A 146 -30.31 -13.49 10.81
N ASN A 147 -31.05 -12.41 10.57
CA ASN A 147 -32.50 -12.45 10.46
C ASN A 147 -32.94 -13.47 9.41
N GLY A 148 -33.67 -14.51 9.82
CA GLY A 148 -34.23 -15.55 8.94
C GLY A 148 -33.42 -16.84 8.79
N SER A 149 -32.30 -17.00 9.49
CA SER A 149 -31.51 -18.24 9.45
C SER A 149 -30.86 -18.50 10.82
N SER A 150 -31.23 -19.62 11.46
CA SER A 150 -30.64 -20.03 12.75
C SER A 150 -29.15 -20.45 12.64
N ASP A 151 -28.65 -20.72 11.44
CA ASP A 151 -27.31 -21.25 11.20
C ASP A 151 -26.30 -20.21 10.70
N ARG A 152 -26.70 -18.94 10.57
CA ARG A 152 -25.82 -17.89 10.09
C ARG A 152 -25.63 -16.80 11.14
N LEU A 153 -24.38 -16.44 11.39
CA LEU A 153 -23.99 -15.33 12.25
C LEU A 153 -23.42 -14.20 11.38
N LEU A 154 -23.90 -12.98 11.63
CA LEU A 154 -23.27 -11.77 11.12
C LEU A 154 -22.16 -11.37 12.09
N CYS A 155 -20.93 -11.37 11.60
CA CYS A 155 -19.77 -10.92 12.37
C CYS A 155 -19.34 -9.54 11.87
N THR A 156 -19.32 -8.56 12.75
CA THR A 156 -18.89 -7.18 12.43
C THR A 156 -17.69 -6.81 13.29
N MET A 157 -16.68 -6.26 12.65
CA MET A 157 -15.52 -5.68 13.32
C MET A 157 -15.27 -4.29 12.74
N THR A 158 -15.17 -3.29 13.61
CA THR A 158 -14.97 -1.88 13.23
C THR A 158 -13.58 -1.43 13.67
N GLY A 159 -12.90 -0.66 12.85
CA GLY A 159 -11.61 -0.04 13.18
C GLY A 159 -11.55 1.39 12.68
N TYR A 160 -10.92 2.28 13.44
CA TYR A 160 -10.75 3.69 13.10
C TYR A 160 -9.29 3.99 12.87
N LEU A 161 -8.96 4.36 11.64
CA LEU A 161 -7.61 4.68 11.21
C LEU A 161 -7.59 6.06 10.57
N ASN A 162 -6.53 6.82 10.87
CA ASN A 162 -6.22 8.05 10.17
C ASN A 162 -4.74 8.07 9.81
N CYS A 163 -4.39 8.71 8.70
CA CYS A 163 -3.03 8.85 8.22
C CYS A 163 -2.78 10.29 7.83
N VAL A 164 -1.67 10.84 8.28
CA VAL A 164 -1.25 12.22 7.98
C VAL A 164 0.17 12.19 7.46
N LEU A 165 0.40 12.84 6.32
CA LEU A 165 1.74 13.08 5.80
C LEU A 165 2.27 14.37 6.44
N GLU A 166 3.28 14.24 7.32
CA GLU A 166 3.86 15.37 8.06
C GLU A 166 4.59 16.35 7.14
N ASP A 167 5.22 15.84 6.09
CA ASP A 167 5.91 16.64 5.09
C ASP A 167 5.60 16.13 3.68
N LYS A 168 4.90 16.95 2.89
CA LYS A 168 4.54 16.64 1.50
C LYS A 168 5.73 16.42 0.58
N GLN A 169 6.91 16.95 0.91
CA GLN A 169 8.12 16.76 0.12
C GLN A 169 8.79 15.41 0.35
N ALA A 170 8.41 14.69 1.42
CA ALA A 170 9.03 13.43 1.79
C ALA A 170 8.63 12.26 0.89
N ILE A 171 7.48 12.34 0.19
CA ILE A 171 6.98 11.26 -0.67
C ILE A 171 6.49 11.83 -2.00
N TRP A 172 6.91 11.19 -3.08
CA TRP A 172 6.50 11.48 -4.45
C TRP A 172 5.85 10.27 -5.10
N GLY A 173 4.83 10.52 -5.91
CA GLY A 173 4.11 9.50 -6.64
C GLY A 173 4.31 9.62 -8.15
N LEU A 174 4.55 8.50 -8.84
CA LEU A 174 4.52 8.45 -10.30
C LEU A 174 3.08 8.28 -10.76
N LYS A 175 2.54 9.26 -11.49
CA LYS A 175 1.21 9.20 -12.09
C LYS A 175 1.32 8.90 -13.57
N ILE A 176 0.57 7.92 -14.03
CA ILE A 176 0.48 7.58 -15.47
C ILE A 176 -0.75 8.28 -16.05
N ILE A 177 -0.50 9.10 -17.09
CA ILE A 177 -1.48 9.92 -17.79
C ILE A 177 -1.91 9.24 -19.10
#